data_4e5ffbb6c123393a774e9c9a7212234f
#
_entry.id   4e5ffbb6c123393a774e9c9a7212234f
#
_cell.length_a   1.000
_cell.length_b   1.000
_cell.length_c   1.000
_cell.angle_alpha   90.00
_cell.angle_beta   90.00
_cell.angle_gamma   90.00
#
_symmetry.space_group_name_H-M   'P 1'
#
loop_
_entity.id
_entity.type
_entity.pdbx_description
1 polymer ?
#
loop_
_entity_poly.entity_id
_entity_poly.type
_entity_poly.pdbx_seq_one_letter_code
_entity_poly.pdbx_strand_id
1 'polypeptide(L)'
;VMVTRQAVSRWENGETVPNTETLKLLSKEFGVSINTLLGAPRKLICQCCGMPLEDDEIISHDSDGTLNEDYCKWCYADGTYTYSNMDDLIDVCVKNMINENFTEEQVRAYMKDLLPKLDYWKQYEELGDNGEFEAFKKQLIQEINDLHIEGMPKVEKLNALVGKYVNLEY
;
A
#
# COMPACT_ATOMS: atom_id res chain seq x y z
N VAL A 1 24.84 11.21 -2.96
CA VAL A 1 24.85 10.78 -4.38
C VAL A 1 26.22 11.10 -4.96
N MET A 2 26.98 10.09 -5.41
CA MET A 2 28.29 10.32 -6.03
C MET A 2 28.11 10.65 -7.52
N VAL A 3 27.91 11.93 -7.83
CA VAL A 3 27.85 12.45 -9.19
C VAL A 3 28.85 13.59 -9.38
N THR A 4 29.33 13.77 -10.59
CA THR A 4 30.28 14.84 -10.86
C THR A 4 29.58 16.19 -10.98
N ARG A 5 30.26 17.28 -10.62
CA ARG A 5 29.74 18.66 -10.80
C ARG A 5 29.33 18.94 -12.27
N GLN A 6 30.03 18.35 -13.21
CA GLN A 6 29.73 18.48 -14.64
C GLN A 6 28.41 17.80 -15.02
N ALA A 7 28.11 16.64 -14.42
CA ALA A 7 26.83 15.96 -14.64
C ALA A 7 25.67 16.82 -14.11
N VAL A 8 25.80 17.35 -12.89
CA VAL A 8 24.79 18.23 -12.28
C VAL A 8 24.58 19.48 -13.16
N SER A 9 25.68 20.14 -13.61
CA SER A 9 25.57 21.31 -14.47
C SER A 9 24.83 21.03 -15.78
N ARG A 10 25.03 19.84 -16.38
CA ARG A 10 24.28 19.45 -17.59
C ARG A 10 22.80 19.22 -17.32
N TRP A 11 22.46 18.68 -16.17
CA TRP A 11 21.07 18.49 -15.76
C TRP A 11 20.37 19.83 -15.53
N GLU A 12 21.02 20.75 -14.81
CA GLU A 12 20.52 22.10 -14.55
C GLU A 12 20.31 22.90 -15.84
N ASN A 13 21.16 22.69 -16.85
CA ASN A 13 21.04 23.34 -18.17
C ASN A 13 20.06 22.59 -19.12
N GLY A 14 19.48 21.47 -18.71
CA GLY A 14 18.58 20.67 -19.55
C GLY A 14 19.28 19.92 -20.69
N GLU A 15 20.60 19.82 -20.67
CA GLU A 15 21.40 19.14 -21.71
C GLU A 15 21.25 17.62 -21.63
N THR A 16 21.09 17.09 -20.41
CA THR A 16 20.89 15.66 -20.13
C THR A 16 19.97 15.49 -18.94
N VAL A 17 19.39 14.29 -18.79
CA VAL A 17 18.57 13.89 -17.64
C VAL A 17 19.33 12.84 -16.83
N PRO A 18 19.23 12.85 -15.48
CA PRO A 18 19.77 11.78 -14.66
C PRO A 18 19.19 10.41 -15.08
N ASN A 19 19.98 9.36 -15.00
CA ASN A 19 19.46 8.00 -15.22
C ASN A 19 18.54 7.58 -14.05
N THR A 20 17.76 6.51 -14.25
CA THR A 20 16.77 6.03 -13.29
C THR A 20 17.35 5.76 -11.90
N GLU A 21 18.54 5.17 -11.80
CA GLU A 21 19.18 4.89 -10.51
C GLU A 21 19.57 6.19 -9.79
N THR A 22 20.07 7.18 -10.53
CA THR A 22 20.37 8.50 -9.98
C THR A 22 19.09 9.23 -9.54
N LEU A 23 17.99 9.13 -10.32
CA LEU A 23 16.71 9.71 -9.95
C LEU A 23 16.15 9.09 -8.65
N LYS A 24 16.24 7.77 -8.47
CA LYS A 24 15.86 7.11 -7.21
C LYS A 24 16.67 7.61 -6.02
N LEU A 25 17.99 7.76 -6.19
CA LEU A 25 18.87 8.30 -5.14
C LEU A 25 18.54 9.75 -4.81
N LEU A 26 18.28 10.60 -5.81
CA LEU A 26 17.89 11.99 -5.62
C LEU A 26 16.52 12.10 -4.96
N SER A 27 15.56 11.28 -5.38
CA SER A 27 14.22 11.18 -4.77
C SER A 27 14.32 10.89 -3.27
N LYS A 28 15.11 9.89 -2.90
CA LYS A 28 15.36 9.52 -1.51
C LYS A 28 16.07 10.62 -0.71
N GLU A 29 17.11 11.23 -1.29
CA GLU A 29 17.92 12.25 -0.63
C GLU A 29 17.14 13.54 -0.38
N PHE A 30 16.29 13.94 -1.32
CA PHE A 30 15.48 15.16 -1.22
C PHE A 30 14.10 14.93 -0.61
N GLY A 31 13.67 13.68 -0.41
CA GLY A 31 12.33 13.35 0.09
C GLY A 31 11.21 13.77 -0.87
N VAL A 32 11.47 13.73 -2.19
CA VAL A 32 10.51 14.12 -3.22
C VAL A 32 10.35 13.00 -4.25
N SER A 33 9.17 12.90 -4.87
CA SER A 33 8.92 11.87 -5.87
C SER A 33 9.75 12.07 -7.15
N ILE A 34 9.99 10.99 -7.89
CA ILE A 34 10.65 11.06 -9.21
C ILE A 34 9.84 11.94 -10.17
N ASN A 35 8.50 11.89 -10.09
CA ASN A 35 7.64 12.76 -10.89
C ASN A 35 7.86 14.25 -10.58
N THR A 36 8.06 14.59 -9.31
CA THR A 36 8.42 15.97 -8.89
C THR A 36 9.77 16.37 -9.45
N LEU A 37 10.78 15.50 -9.39
CA LEU A 37 12.11 15.78 -9.95
C LEU A 37 12.07 16.01 -11.47
N LEU A 38 11.20 15.31 -12.18
CA LEU A 38 11.04 15.45 -13.63
C LEU A 38 10.09 16.57 -14.04
N GLY A 39 9.45 17.27 -13.08
CA GLY A 39 8.44 18.29 -13.37
C GLY A 39 7.21 17.74 -14.08
N ALA A 40 6.97 16.43 -13.98
CA ALA A 40 5.83 15.79 -14.62
C ALA A 40 4.54 16.09 -13.84
N PRO A 41 3.40 16.37 -14.53
CA PRO A 41 2.12 16.52 -13.85
C PRO A 41 1.72 15.19 -13.22
N ARG A 42 1.37 15.21 -11.94
CA ARG A 42 0.92 14.02 -11.23
C ARG A 42 -0.48 13.62 -11.67
N LYS A 43 -0.62 12.36 -12.03
CA LYS A 43 -1.90 11.65 -12.18
C LYS A 43 -1.92 10.37 -11.36
N LEU A 44 -1.10 10.33 -10.30
CA LEU A 44 -1.01 9.17 -9.43
C LEU A 44 -2.23 9.12 -8.52
N ILE A 45 -2.74 7.92 -8.33
CA ILE A 45 -3.78 7.61 -7.34
C ILE A 45 -3.29 6.50 -6.44
N CYS A 46 -3.66 6.53 -5.19
CA CYS A 46 -3.36 5.46 -4.25
C CYS A 46 -4.02 4.16 -4.69
N GLN A 47 -3.24 3.11 -4.91
CA GLN A 47 -3.71 1.81 -5.37
C GLN A 47 -4.46 1.00 -4.30
N CYS A 48 -4.60 1.55 -3.09
CA CYS A 48 -5.41 0.97 -2.02
C CYS A 48 -6.76 1.71 -1.85
N CYS A 49 -6.78 3.06 -1.75
CA CYS A 49 -8.02 3.82 -1.50
C CYS A 49 -8.49 4.70 -2.67
N GLY A 50 -7.70 4.82 -3.73
CA GLY A 50 -8.04 5.64 -4.90
C GLY A 50 -7.84 7.14 -4.72
N MET A 51 -7.33 7.60 -3.57
CA MET A 51 -7.07 9.02 -3.33
C MET A 51 -6.00 9.57 -4.28
N PRO A 52 -6.19 10.75 -4.88
CA PRO A 52 -5.13 11.39 -5.68
C PRO A 52 -3.89 11.67 -4.83
N LEU A 53 -2.71 11.38 -5.37
CA LEU A 53 -1.41 11.63 -4.75
C LEU A 53 -0.81 12.92 -5.32
N GLU A 54 -1.44 14.06 -5.00
CA GLU A 54 -1.10 15.37 -5.56
C GLU A 54 0.14 16.02 -4.92
N ASP A 55 0.49 15.58 -3.71
CA ASP A 55 1.58 16.15 -2.93
C ASP A 55 2.54 15.04 -2.47
N ASP A 56 3.85 15.36 -2.39
CA ASP A 56 4.87 14.43 -1.88
C ASP A 56 4.65 14.09 -0.40
N GLU A 57 4.07 15.00 0.38
CA GLU A 57 3.81 14.80 1.79
C GLU A 57 2.76 13.71 2.09
N ILE A 58 1.91 13.38 1.12
CA ILE A 58 0.88 12.35 1.27
C ILE A 58 1.29 11.00 0.70
N ILE A 59 2.39 10.93 -0.02
CA ILE A 59 2.94 9.68 -0.55
C ILE A 59 3.53 8.85 0.60
N SER A 60 3.41 7.54 0.47
CA SER A 60 3.95 6.59 1.45
C SER A 60 5.46 6.40 1.30
N HIS A 61 6.06 5.71 2.27
CA HIS A 61 7.46 5.31 2.23
C HIS A 61 7.58 3.81 2.46
N ASP A 62 8.54 3.20 1.76
CA ASP A 62 9.00 1.86 2.02
C ASP A 62 9.86 1.81 3.30
N SER A 63 10.10 0.61 3.83
CA SER A 63 10.89 0.39 5.04
C SER A 63 12.31 0.92 4.97
N ASP A 64 12.85 1.14 3.76
CA ASP A 64 14.16 1.73 3.53
C ASP A 64 14.13 3.26 3.42
N GLY A 65 12.95 3.89 3.57
CA GLY A 65 12.71 5.32 3.46
C GLY A 65 12.60 5.83 2.02
N THR A 66 12.52 4.96 1.02
CA THR A 66 12.21 5.35 -0.36
C THR A 66 10.73 5.68 -0.51
N LEU A 67 10.40 6.73 -1.27
CA LEU A 67 9.00 7.07 -1.58
C LEU A 67 8.36 5.96 -2.41
N ASN A 68 7.18 5.51 -1.97
CA ASN A 68 6.35 4.55 -2.68
C ASN A 68 5.16 5.28 -3.31
N GLU A 69 5.27 5.59 -4.59
CA GLU A 69 4.30 6.41 -5.34
C GLU A 69 2.98 5.67 -5.65
N ASP A 70 2.87 4.38 -5.30
CA ASP A 70 1.66 3.59 -5.52
C ASP A 70 0.64 3.77 -4.38
N TYR A 71 1.07 4.25 -3.20
CA TYR A 71 0.21 4.33 -2.02
C TYR A 71 0.29 5.67 -1.31
N CYS A 72 -0.78 6.04 -0.61
CA CYS A 72 -0.75 7.13 0.36
C CYS A 72 -0.25 6.65 1.73
N LYS A 73 0.30 7.56 2.52
CA LYS A 73 0.84 7.28 3.87
C LYS A 73 -0.18 6.72 4.87
N TRP A 74 -1.47 6.83 4.59
CA TRP A 74 -2.53 6.26 5.44
C TRP A 74 -2.89 4.83 5.08
N CYS A 75 -2.60 4.40 3.85
CA CYS A 75 -2.84 3.04 3.40
C CYS A 75 -1.62 2.14 3.53
N TYR A 76 -0.45 2.72 3.41
CA TYR A 76 0.83 2.00 3.49
C TYR A 76 1.88 2.89 4.15
N ALA A 77 2.67 2.35 5.07
CA ALA A 77 3.78 3.03 5.71
C ALA A 77 4.82 2.01 6.19
N ASP A 78 6.09 2.32 5.95
CA ASP A 78 7.25 1.57 6.44
C ASP A 78 7.19 0.05 6.14
N GLY A 79 6.71 -0.32 4.96
CA GLY A 79 6.59 -1.72 4.53
C GLY A 79 5.32 -2.42 4.98
N THR A 80 4.36 -1.71 5.59
CA THR A 80 3.15 -2.32 6.15
C THR A 80 1.88 -1.67 5.63
N TYR A 81 0.91 -2.49 5.22
CA TYR A 81 -0.43 -2.02 4.85
C TYR A 81 -1.32 -1.84 6.07
N THR A 82 -2.06 -0.74 6.09
CA THR A 82 -3.01 -0.41 7.17
C THR A 82 -4.30 -1.23 7.07
N TYR A 83 -4.75 -1.50 5.85
CA TYR A 83 -6.03 -2.15 5.59
C TYR A 83 -5.83 -3.51 4.94
N SER A 84 -6.45 -4.53 5.51
CA SER A 84 -6.57 -5.88 4.96
C SER A 84 -8.02 -6.26 4.63
N ASN A 85 -8.98 -5.40 4.99
CA ASN A 85 -10.40 -5.56 4.78
C ASN A 85 -10.96 -4.34 4.05
N MET A 86 -11.70 -4.60 2.97
CA MET A 86 -12.27 -3.54 2.13
C MET A 86 -13.36 -2.75 2.85
N ASP A 87 -14.18 -3.41 3.68
CA ASP A 87 -15.26 -2.74 4.42
C ASP A 87 -14.71 -1.78 5.48
N ASP A 88 -13.61 -2.11 6.16
CA ASP A 88 -12.94 -1.23 7.12
C ASP A 88 -12.43 0.05 6.42
N LEU A 89 -11.85 -0.08 5.23
CA LEU A 89 -11.42 1.06 4.43
C LEU A 89 -12.61 1.89 3.97
N ILE A 90 -13.70 1.26 3.51
CA ILE A 90 -14.92 1.96 3.10
C ILE A 90 -15.47 2.80 4.27
N ASP A 91 -15.51 2.26 5.48
CA ASP A 91 -15.98 3.00 6.65
C ASP A 91 -15.12 4.24 6.97
N VAL A 92 -13.81 4.13 6.78
CA VAL A 92 -12.91 5.29 6.92
C VAL A 92 -13.13 6.31 5.80
N CYS A 93 -13.28 5.86 4.55
CA CYS A 93 -13.57 6.74 3.42
C CYS A 93 -14.90 7.46 3.60
N VAL A 94 -15.94 6.77 4.04
CA VAL A 94 -17.24 7.35 4.36
C VAL A 94 -17.09 8.49 5.36
N LYS A 95 -16.41 8.27 6.48
CA LYS A 95 -16.23 9.31 7.53
C LYS A 95 -15.52 10.57 7.00
N ASN A 96 -14.66 10.44 6.00
CA ASN A 96 -13.86 11.55 5.48
C ASN A 96 -14.45 12.20 4.23
N MET A 97 -15.31 11.50 3.48
CA MET A 97 -15.84 11.97 2.20
C MET A 97 -17.28 12.51 2.29
N ILE A 98 -18.02 12.20 3.36
CA ILE A 98 -19.37 12.74 3.56
C ILE A 98 -19.28 14.26 3.70
N ASN A 99 -20.10 14.95 2.92
CA ASN A 99 -20.28 16.40 2.97
C ASN A 99 -21.66 16.77 2.41
N GLU A 100 -21.94 18.05 2.22
CA GLU A 100 -23.23 18.54 1.70
C GLU A 100 -23.57 17.99 0.30
N ASN A 101 -22.59 17.56 -0.48
CA ASN A 101 -22.76 17.07 -1.85
C ASN A 101 -22.77 15.54 -1.95
N PHE A 102 -22.22 14.84 -0.97
CA PHE A 102 -22.06 13.37 -0.99
C PHE A 102 -22.61 12.74 0.27
N THR A 103 -23.66 11.92 0.11
CA THR A 103 -24.24 11.14 1.18
C THR A 103 -23.42 9.89 1.48
N GLU A 104 -23.61 9.31 2.66
CA GLU A 104 -22.99 8.04 3.04
C GLU A 104 -23.23 6.94 1.99
N GLU A 105 -24.46 6.79 1.53
CA GLU A 105 -24.85 5.76 0.57
C GLU A 105 -24.13 5.94 -0.77
N GLN A 106 -23.99 7.17 -1.23
CA GLN A 106 -23.26 7.49 -2.47
C GLN A 106 -21.78 7.18 -2.34
N VAL A 107 -21.16 7.54 -1.20
CA VAL A 107 -19.74 7.24 -0.95
C VAL A 107 -19.52 5.73 -0.88
N ARG A 108 -20.36 4.98 -0.16
CA ARG A 108 -20.26 3.51 -0.09
C ARG A 108 -20.40 2.86 -1.46
N ALA A 109 -21.38 3.28 -2.25
CA ALA A 109 -21.58 2.76 -3.60
C ALA A 109 -20.36 3.05 -4.50
N TYR A 110 -19.84 4.27 -4.45
CA TYR A 110 -18.65 4.68 -5.19
C TYR A 110 -17.42 3.85 -4.80
N MET A 111 -17.15 3.68 -3.51
CA MET A 111 -15.99 2.94 -3.02
C MET A 111 -16.10 1.44 -3.36
N LYS A 112 -17.29 0.85 -3.25
CA LYS A 112 -17.53 -0.56 -3.65
C LYS A 112 -17.29 -0.81 -5.14
N ASP A 113 -17.53 0.17 -5.99
CA ASP A 113 -17.23 0.08 -7.43
C ASP A 113 -15.75 0.35 -7.73
N LEU A 114 -15.11 1.25 -6.99
CA LEU A 114 -13.72 1.66 -7.23
C LEU A 114 -12.70 0.66 -6.71
N LEU A 115 -12.81 0.24 -5.44
CA LEU A 115 -11.77 -0.52 -4.75
C LEU A 115 -11.37 -1.80 -5.46
N PRO A 116 -12.29 -2.65 -5.97
CA PRO A 116 -11.91 -3.86 -6.68
C PRO A 116 -11.06 -3.63 -7.92
N LYS A 117 -11.10 -2.42 -8.50
CA LYS A 117 -10.34 -2.06 -9.70
C LYS A 117 -8.89 -1.63 -9.41
N LEU A 118 -8.56 -1.37 -8.14
CA LEU A 118 -7.24 -0.94 -7.71
C LEU A 118 -6.32 -2.15 -7.50
N ASP A 119 -5.02 -1.97 -7.81
CA ASP A 119 -4.07 -3.09 -7.85
C ASP A 119 -3.88 -3.77 -6.50
N TYR A 120 -3.97 -3.03 -5.40
CA TYR A 120 -3.90 -3.61 -4.05
C TYR A 120 -4.98 -4.67 -3.81
N TRP A 121 -6.21 -4.44 -4.27
CA TRP A 121 -7.33 -5.33 -4.02
C TRP A 121 -7.42 -6.50 -5.01
N LYS A 122 -6.87 -6.35 -6.22
CA LYS A 122 -6.81 -7.41 -7.23
C LYS A 122 -6.06 -8.65 -6.73
N GLN A 123 -5.06 -8.49 -5.89
CA GLN A 123 -4.35 -9.62 -5.28
C GLN A 123 -5.27 -10.54 -4.45
N TYR A 124 -6.38 -9.99 -3.93
CA TYR A 124 -7.35 -10.77 -3.18
C TYR A 124 -8.37 -11.47 -4.08
N GLU A 125 -8.64 -10.96 -5.29
CA GLU A 125 -9.47 -11.64 -6.30
C GLU A 125 -8.80 -12.92 -6.81
N GLU A 126 -7.48 -12.91 -7.00
CA GLU A 126 -6.71 -14.08 -7.41
C GLU A 126 -6.70 -15.21 -6.35
N LEU A 127 -6.91 -14.88 -5.08
CA LEU A 127 -7.06 -15.85 -3.99
C LEU A 127 -8.44 -16.51 -3.94
N GLY A 128 -9.33 -16.16 -4.87
CA GLY A 128 -10.65 -16.75 -5.04
C GLY A 128 -11.69 -16.26 -4.03
N ASP A 129 -12.53 -15.35 -4.46
CA ASP A 129 -13.73 -14.91 -3.70
C ASP A 129 -14.85 -15.95 -3.82
N ASN A 130 -14.59 -17.17 -3.33
CA ASN A 130 -15.60 -18.24 -3.24
C ASN A 130 -16.05 -18.49 -1.79
N GLY A 131 -15.76 -17.57 -0.89
CA GLY A 131 -16.08 -17.72 0.54
C GLY A 131 -15.14 -18.66 1.30
N GLU A 132 -14.25 -19.37 0.61
CA GLU A 132 -13.31 -20.31 1.24
C GLU A 132 -12.26 -19.55 2.06
N PHE A 133 -11.79 -18.38 1.59
CA PHE A 133 -10.84 -17.58 2.34
C PHE A 133 -11.42 -17.01 3.64
N GLU A 134 -12.64 -16.50 3.62
CA GLU A 134 -13.32 -16.03 4.83
C GLU A 134 -13.66 -17.17 5.79
N ALA A 135 -14.04 -18.33 5.27
CA ALA A 135 -14.22 -19.54 6.07
C ALA A 135 -12.90 -19.99 6.71
N PHE A 136 -11.81 -20.01 5.95
CA PHE A 136 -10.46 -20.31 6.42
C PHE A 136 -10.00 -19.32 7.49
N LYS A 137 -10.14 -18.02 7.26
CA LYS A 137 -9.78 -16.96 8.21
C LYS A 137 -10.56 -17.10 9.52
N LYS A 138 -11.86 -17.35 9.42
CA LYS A 138 -12.73 -17.57 10.59
C LYS A 138 -12.32 -18.81 11.38
N GLN A 139 -12.01 -19.90 10.68
CA GLN A 139 -11.52 -21.14 11.30
C GLN A 139 -10.16 -20.93 11.96
N LEU A 140 -9.23 -20.23 11.31
CA LEU A 140 -7.91 -19.91 11.84
C LEU A 140 -8.00 -19.05 13.11
N ILE A 141 -8.84 -18.01 13.12
CA ILE A 141 -9.11 -17.16 14.28
C ILE A 141 -9.69 -18.01 15.43
N GLN A 142 -10.63 -18.90 15.13
CA GLN A 142 -11.21 -19.80 16.14
C GLN A 142 -10.15 -20.74 16.72
N GLU A 143 -9.34 -21.39 15.88
CA GLU A 143 -8.26 -22.26 16.32
C GLU A 143 -7.21 -21.52 17.15
N ILE A 144 -6.87 -20.26 16.81
CA ILE A 144 -5.98 -19.39 17.60
C ILE A 144 -6.59 -19.06 18.97
N ASN A 145 -7.88 -18.74 19.02
CA ASN A 145 -8.58 -18.44 20.26
C ASN A 145 -8.72 -19.68 21.16
N ASP A 146 -8.98 -20.85 20.58
CA ASP A 146 -9.10 -22.12 21.30
C ASP A 146 -7.76 -22.63 21.85
N LEU A 147 -6.65 -22.09 21.35
CA LEU A 147 -5.32 -22.47 21.83
C LEU A 147 -5.01 -22.03 23.26
N HIS A 148 -5.88 -21.36 24.02
CA HIS A 148 -5.79 -20.97 25.43
C HIS A 148 -4.34 -20.91 25.94
N ILE A 149 -3.52 -19.91 25.45
CA ILE A 149 -2.07 -20.02 25.58
C ILE A 149 -1.50 -18.93 26.46
N GLU A 150 -0.96 -19.36 27.59
CA GLU A 150 0.01 -18.58 28.36
C GLU A 150 1.43 -19.14 28.13
N GLY A 151 2.34 -18.31 27.55
CA GLY A 151 3.77 -18.60 27.50
C GLY A 151 4.34 -19.23 26.21
N MET A 152 5.57 -19.71 26.26
CA MET A 152 6.40 -20.22 25.15
C MET A 152 5.79 -21.33 24.27
N PRO A 153 4.93 -22.24 24.77
CA PRO A 153 4.24 -23.23 23.93
C PRO A 153 3.42 -22.64 22.77
N LYS A 154 3.17 -21.34 22.83
CA LYS A 154 2.42 -20.58 21.81
C LYS A 154 3.07 -20.60 20.45
N VAL A 155 4.38 -20.39 20.39
CA VAL A 155 5.13 -20.29 19.13
C VAL A 155 5.21 -21.64 18.41
N GLU A 156 5.44 -22.73 19.14
CA GLU A 156 5.48 -24.08 18.55
C GLU A 156 4.12 -24.51 17.98
N LYS A 157 3.03 -24.22 18.70
CA LYS A 157 1.68 -24.51 18.23
C LYS A 157 1.26 -23.59 17.07
N LEU A 158 1.65 -22.33 17.10
CA LEU A 158 1.43 -21.41 15.99
C LEU A 158 2.17 -21.87 14.73
N ASN A 159 3.42 -22.29 14.86
CA ASN A 159 4.22 -22.84 13.76
C ASN A 159 3.63 -24.15 13.21
N ALA A 160 3.11 -25.02 14.08
CA ALA A 160 2.42 -26.23 13.66
C ALA A 160 1.11 -25.93 12.93
N LEU A 161 0.38 -24.88 13.35
CA LEU A 161 -0.83 -24.40 12.67
C LEU A 161 -0.50 -23.81 11.30
N VAL A 162 0.51 -22.95 11.23
CA VAL A 162 1.00 -22.37 9.97
C VAL A 162 1.45 -23.48 9.02
N GLY A 163 2.21 -24.47 9.49
CA GLY A 163 2.65 -25.62 8.68
C GLY A 163 1.50 -26.51 8.19
N LYS A 164 0.36 -26.53 8.87
CA LYS A 164 -0.84 -27.27 8.44
C LYS A 164 -1.56 -26.59 7.27
N TYR A 165 -1.52 -25.26 7.21
CA TYR A 165 -2.24 -24.46 6.22
C TYR A 165 -1.35 -23.91 5.10
N VAL A 166 -0.05 -23.82 5.31
CA VAL A 166 0.92 -23.41 4.30
C VAL A 166 1.62 -24.65 3.76
N ASN A 167 0.94 -25.43 2.92
CA ASN A 167 1.58 -26.38 2.04
C ASN A 167 2.25 -25.60 0.90
N LEU A 168 3.43 -25.07 1.16
CA LEU A 168 4.33 -24.57 0.12
C LEU A 168 5.01 -25.80 -0.47
N GLU A 169 4.40 -26.41 -1.46
CA GLU A 169 5.12 -27.25 -2.42
C GLU A 169 5.93 -26.28 -3.31
N TYR A 170 7.25 -26.31 -3.14
CA TYR A 170 8.22 -25.73 -4.06
C TYR A 170 8.52 -26.74 -5.17
#